data_3e332a5786bd33701051ef1dc622877e
#
_entry.id   3e332a5786bd33701051ef1dc622877e
#
_cell.length_a   1.000
_cell.length_b   1.000
_cell.length_c   1.000
_cell.angle_alpha   90.00
_cell.angle_beta   90.00
_cell.angle_gamma   90.00
#
_symmetry.space_group_name_H-M   'P 1'
#
loop_
_entity.id
_entity.type
_entity.pdbx_description
1 polymer ?
#
loop_
_entity_poly.entity_id
_entity_poly.type
_entity_poly.pdbx_seq_one_letter_code
_entity_poly.pdbx_strand_id
1 'polypeptide(L)'
;MGLFGFGRKKYVKNIDRDNEFLKEYAVKVNGLMVYIEDNEKIKKELTQLKEDFQYSVASPQAKAKGVEKNIEEEFKKLTDLLSQDSWEEKEVSLLIKNLRRYVVEIASML
;
A
#
# COMPACT_ATOMS: atom_id res chain seq x y z
N MET A 1 -17.80 2.09 -32.66
CA MET A 1 -16.87 2.73 -31.76
C MET A 1 -17.04 2.34 -30.32
N GLY A 2 -18.23 2.40 -29.81
CA GLY A 2 -18.51 2.09 -28.42
C GLY A 2 -18.20 0.65 -28.02
N LEU A 3 -18.41 -0.30 -28.92
CA LEU A 3 -18.23 -1.71 -28.62
C LEU A 3 -16.78 -2.07 -28.29
N PHE A 4 -15.84 -1.54 -29.02
CA PHE A 4 -14.42 -1.81 -28.77
C PHE A 4 -13.97 -1.19 -27.45
N GLY A 5 -14.48 -0.02 -27.16
CA GLY A 5 -14.18 0.66 -25.91
C GLY A 5 -14.66 -0.12 -24.70
N PHE A 6 -15.81 -0.78 -24.78
CA PHE A 6 -16.34 -1.54 -23.66
C PHE A 6 -15.49 -2.74 -23.28
N GLY A 7 -15.05 -3.52 -24.28
CA GLY A 7 -14.20 -4.67 -24.01
C GLY A 7 -12.89 -4.29 -23.35
N ARG A 8 -12.23 -3.27 -23.85
CA ARG A 8 -10.98 -2.78 -23.31
C ARG A 8 -11.14 -2.16 -21.93
N LYS A 9 -12.23 -1.41 -21.75
CA LYS A 9 -12.50 -0.77 -20.45
C LYS A 9 -12.66 -1.81 -19.35
N LYS A 10 -13.31 -2.93 -19.64
CA LYS A 10 -13.55 -3.97 -18.64
C LYS A 10 -12.24 -4.60 -18.17
N TYR A 11 -11.28 -4.82 -19.07
CA TYR A 11 -9.98 -5.38 -18.76
C TYR A 11 -9.08 -4.37 -18.04
N VAL A 12 -9.00 -3.17 -18.59
CA VAL A 12 -8.19 -2.08 -18.05
C VAL A 12 -8.72 -1.66 -16.68
N LYS A 13 -10.03 -1.74 -16.47
CA LYS A 13 -10.67 -1.34 -15.22
C LYS A 13 -10.17 -2.14 -14.01
N ASN A 14 -9.86 -3.43 -14.19
CA ASN A 14 -9.32 -4.24 -13.09
C ASN A 14 -7.90 -3.81 -12.74
N ILE A 15 -7.08 -3.54 -13.72
CA ILE A 15 -5.71 -3.06 -13.52
C ILE A 15 -5.73 -1.67 -12.87
N ASP A 16 -6.59 -0.79 -13.37
CA ASP A 16 -6.74 0.55 -12.83
C ASP A 16 -7.21 0.52 -11.37
N ARG A 17 -8.10 -0.41 -11.04
CA ARG A 17 -8.58 -0.55 -9.67
C ARG A 17 -7.46 -0.95 -8.72
N ASP A 18 -6.61 -1.88 -9.11
CA ASP A 18 -5.49 -2.31 -8.29
C ASP A 18 -4.47 -1.18 -8.14
N ASN A 19 -4.24 -0.42 -9.21
CA ASN A 19 -3.35 0.73 -9.16
C ASN A 19 -3.94 1.87 -8.32
N GLU A 20 -5.25 2.07 -8.37
CA GLU A 20 -5.94 3.04 -7.52
C GLU A 20 -5.82 2.65 -6.05
N PHE A 21 -5.93 1.36 -5.76
CA PHE A 21 -5.73 0.84 -4.40
C PHE A 21 -4.34 1.22 -3.88
N LEU A 22 -3.30 1.00 -4.69
CA LEU A 22 -1.93 1.34 -4.30
C LEU A 22 -1.77 2.84 -4.07
N LYS A 23 -2.33 3.66 -4.94
CA LYS A 23 -2.26 5.12 -4.81
C LYS A 23 -3.03 5.61 -3.60
N GLU A 24 -4.18 5.00 -3.31
CA GLU A 24 -4.97 5.32 -2.14
C GLU A 24 -4.18 5.05 -0.86
N TYR A 25 -3.47 3.94 -0.81
CA TYR A 25 -2.65 3.60 0.35
C TYR A 25 -1.44 4.52 0.48
N ALA A 26 -0.90 5.03 -0.62
CA ALA A 26 0.14 6.04 -0.55
C ALA A 26 -0.36 7.28 0.20
N VAL A 27 -1.59 7.71 -0.08
CA VAL A 27 -2.21 8.83 0.63
C VAL A 27 -2.42 8.49 2.10
N LYS A 28 -2.88 7.28 2.39
CA LYS A 28 -3.10 6.83 3.77
C LYS A 28 -1.80 6.80 4.58
N VAL A 29 -0.70 6.37 3.96
CA VAL A 29 0.61 6.38 4.61
C VAL A 29 1.01 7.81 4.96
N ASN A 30 0.77 8.74 4.04
CA ASN A 30 1.07 10.15 4.29
C ASN A 30 0.30 10.67 5.51
N GLY A 31 -0.93 10.20 5.70
CA GLY A 31 -1.73 10.56 6.87
C GLY A 31 -1.15 10.07 8.19
N LEU A 32 -0.37 9.01 8.18
CA LEU A 32 0.27 8.48 9.39
C LEU A 32 1.42 9.34 9.89
N MET A 33 1.93 10.24 9.05
CA MET A 33 3.05 11.10 9.41
C MET A 33 2.76 11.99 10.62
N VAL A 34 1.48 12.29 10.87
CA VAL A 34 1.09 13.13 12.02
C VAL A 34 1.42 12.46 13.35
N TYR A 35 1.49 11.13 13.40
CA TYR A 35 1.77 10.39 14.63
C TYR A 35 3.26 10.28 14.95
N ILE A 36 4.13 10.63 14.00
CA ILE A 36 5.56 10.35 14.12
C ILE A 36 6.45 11.56 13.84
N GLU A 37 5.91 12.76 14.03
CA GLU A 37 6.60 14.01 13.70
C GLU A 37 8.02 14.10 14.24
N ASP A 38 8.26 13.54 15.43
CA ASP A 38 9.55 13.61 16.10
C ASP A 38 10.46 12.41 15.82
N ASN A 39 9.98 11.41 15.11
CA ASN A 39 10.76 10.19 14.86
C ASN A 39 11.26 10.14 13.41
N GLU A 40 12.47 10.61 13.20
CA GLU A 40 13.07 10.68 11.87
C GLU A 40 13.26 9.31 11.20
N LYS A 41 13.57 8.30 11.98
CA LYS A 41 13.78 6.95 11.45
C LYS A 41 12.49 6.39 10.87
N ILE A 42 11.43 6.42 11.66
CA ILE A 42 10.12 5.90 11.21
C ILE A 42 9.55 6.78 10.09
N LYS A 43 9.76 8.08 10.19
CA LYS A 43 9.33 9.01 9.14
C LYS A 43 9.97 8.65 7.79
N LYS A 44 11.24 8.33 7.81
CA LYS A 44 11.96 7.91 6.61
C LYS A 44 11.42 6.58 6.06
N GLU A 45 11.17 5.62 6.95
CA GLU A 45 10.63 4.33 6.55
C GLU A 45 9.21 4.47 5.96
N LEU A 46 8.36 5.30 6.57
CA LEU A 46 7.04 5.58 6.04
C LEU A 46 7.10 6.29 4.70
N THR A 47 8.06 7.20 4.54
CA THR A 47 8.25 7.88 3.26
C THR A 47 8.60 6.88 2.16
N GLN A 48 9.46 5.92 2.47
CA GLN A 48 9.82 4.86 1.52
C GLN A 48 8.62 3.98 1.19
N LEU A 49 7.81 3.64 2.20
CA LEU A 49 6.58 2.88 1.98
C LEU A 49 5.61 3.64 1.10
N LYS A 50 5.45 4.93 1.35
CA LYS A 50 4.60 5.79 0.54
C LYS A 50 5.04 5.77 -0.92
N GLU A 51 6.35 5.89 -1.15
CA GLU A 51 6.89 5.84 -2.50
C GLU A 51 6.65 4.49 -3.16
N ASP A 52 6.81 3.40 -2.40
CA ASP A 52 6.54 2.06 -2.91
C ASP A 52 5.09 1.95 -3.40
N PHE A 53 4.12 2.44 -2.61
CA PHE A 53 2.72 2.45 -3.02
C PHE A 53 2.49 3.35 -4.22
N GLN A 54 3.11 4.51 -4.22
CA GLN A 54 2.86 5.54 -5.25
C GLN A 54 3.40 5.13 -6.62
N TYR A 55 4.56 4.50 -6.67
CA TYR A 55 5.25 4.19 -7.91
C TYR A 55 5.16 2.75 -8.37
N SER A 56 4.61 1.87 -7.56
CA SER A 56 4.39 0.50 -7.97
C SER A 56 3.20 0.38 -8.89
N VAL A 57 3.30 -0.55 -9.83
CA VAL A 57 2.22 -0.85 -10.77
C VAL A 57 1.79 -2.29 -10.50
N ALA A 58 0.50 -2.47 -10.24
CA ALA A 58 -0.04 -3.80 -9.95
C ALA A 58 0.11 -4.71 -11.17
N SER A 59 0.53 -5.95 -10.91
CA SER A 59 0.57 -6.98 -11.94
C SER A 59 -0.85 -7.35 -12.36
N PRO A 60 -1.10 -7.68 -13.64
CA PRO A 60 -2.42 -8.10 -14.08
C PRO A 60 -2.83 -9.50 -13.61
N GLN A 61 -1.99 -10.17 -12.84
CA GLN A 61 -2.27 -11.52 -12.36
C GLN A 61 -3.39 -11.54 -11.31
N ALA A 62 -4.12 -12.63 -11.28
CA ALA A 62 -5.36 -12.73 -10.51
C ALA A 62 -5.20 -12.79 -8.99
N LYS A 63 -3.99 -12.92 -8.48
CA LYS A 63 -3.75 -13.06 -7.05
C LYS A 63 -3.66 -11.76 -6.27
N ALA A 64 -3.76 -10.63 -6.96
CA ALA A 64 -3.62 -9.31 -6.35
C ALA A 64 -4.61 -9.09 -5.19
N LYS A 65 -5.82 -9.62 -5.29
CA LYS A 65 -6.85 -9.45 -4.25
C LYS A 65 -6.43 -10.00 -2.90
N GLY A 66 -5.74 -11.14 -2.89
CA GLY A 66 -5.25 -11.71 -1.63
C GLY A 66 -4.19 -10.83 -0.99
N VAL A 67 -3.31 -10.27 -1.81
CA VAL A 67 -2.27 -9.39 -1.32
C VAL A 67 -2.87 -8.07 -0.84
N GLU A 68 -3.85 -7.54 -1.53
CA GLU A 68 -4.57 -6.33 -1.10
C GLU A 68 -5.16 -6.51 0.28
N LYS A 69 -5.77 -7.67 0.54
CA LYS A 69 -6.33 -7.96 1.85
C LYS A 69 -5.25 -7.99 2.93
N ASN A 70 -4.10 -8.58 2.62
CA ASN A 70 -2.96 -8.60 3.54
C ASN A 70 -2.48 -7.18 3.83
N ILE A 71 -2.44 -6.33 2.82
CA ILE A 71 -2.06 -4.92 2.98
C ILE A 71 -3.05 -4.21 3.91
N GLU A 72 -4.34 -4.42 3.70
CA GLU A 72 -5.37 -3.80 4.54
C GLU A 72 -5.21 -4.20 5.99
N GLU A 73 -5.00 -5.49 6.26
CA GLU A 73 -4.85 -6.00 7.62
C GLU A 73 -3.58 -5.46 8.31
N GLU A 74 -2.46 -5.49 7.61
CA GLU A 74 -1.20 -4.98 8.16
C GLU A 74 -1.25 -3.47 8.37
N PHE A 75 -1.85 -2.74 7.43
CA PHE A 75 -1.99 -1.30 7.55
C PHE A 75 -2.86 -0.91 8.74
N LYS A 76 -3.92 -1.68 8.98
CA LYS A 76 -4.77 -1.47 10.14
C LYS A 76 -3.99 -1.64 11.44
N LYS A 77 -3.17 -2.69 11.52
CA LYS A 77 -2.30 -2.92 12.68
C LYS A 77 -1.34 -1.75 12.88
N LEU A 78 -0.76 -1.26 11.79
CA LEU A 78 0.17 -0.14 11.86
C LEU A 78 -0.53 1.13 12.35
N THR A 79 -1.70 1.42 11.81
CA THR A 79 -2.48 2.59 12.23
C THR A 79 -2.86 2.50 13.70
N ASP A 80 -3.34 1.35 14.14
CA ASP A 80 -3.72 1.12 15.54
C ASP A 80 -2.52 1.30 16.47
N LEU A 81 -1.38 0.79 16.07
CA LEU A 81 -0.15 0.89 16.87
C LEU A 81 0.32 2.35 16.98
N LEU A 82 0.37 3.06 15.87
CA LEU A 82 0.85 4.44 15.85
C LEU A 82 -0.11 5.40 16.57
N SER A 83 -1.38 5.05 16.68
CA SER A 83 -2.36 5.90 17.37
C SER A 83 -2.31 5.75 18.88
N GLN A 84 -1.53 4.82 19.42
CA GLN A 84 -1.34 4.66 20.85
C GLN A 84 -0.39 5.74 21.40
N ASP A 85 -0.51 6.02 22.70
CA ASP A 85 0.33 7.01 23.35
C ASP A 85 1.82 6.66 23.29
N SER A 86 2.12 5.38 23.33
CA SER A 86 3.50 4.90 23.18
C SER A 86 3.52 3.62 22.37
N TRP A 87 4.57 3.46 21.59
CA TRP A 87 4.76 2.26 20.76
C TRP A 87 6.24 1.99 20.59
N GLU A 88 6.57 0.74 20.28
CA GLU A 88 7.94 0.35 20.06
C GLU A 88 8.32 0.53 18.59
N GLU A 89 9.45 1.18 18.37
CA GLU A 89 9.98 1.44 17.03
C GLU A 89 10.18 0.16 16.25
N LYS A 90 10.64 -0.91 16.91
CA LYS A 90 10.87 -2.20 16.26
C LYS A 90 9.59 -2.80 15.70
N GLU A 91 8.48 -2.70 16.44
CA GLU A 91 7.19 -3.21 15.99
C GLU A 91 6.70 -2.43 14.79
N VAL A 92 6.83 -1.12 14.83
CA VAL A 92 6.42 -0.26 13.72
C VAL A 92 7.25 -0.57 12.48
N SER A 93 8.56 -0.67 12.63
CA SER A 93 9.46 -1.00 11.51
C SER A 93 9.12 -2.34 10.89
N LEU A 94 8.77 -3.33 11.70
CA LEU A 94 8.41 -4.66 11.21
C LEU A 94 7.14 -4.61 10.36
N LEU A 95 6.11 -3.88 10.82
CA LEU A 95 4.88 -3.74 10.07
C LEU A 95 5.10 -3.01 8.74
N ILE A 96 5.93 -1.96 8.76
CA ILE A 96 6.29 -1.24 7.54
C ILE A 96 7.00 -2.16 6.56
N LYS A 97 7.94 -2.96 7.05
CA LYS A 97 8.69 -3.91 6.24
C LYS A 97 7.76 -4.95 5.60
N ASN A 98 6.81 -5.45 6.37
CA ASN A 98 5.82 -6.40 5.86
C ASN A 98 4.98 -5.78 4.75
N LEU A 99 4.54 -4.54 4.94
CA LEU A 99 3.77 -3.82 3.94
C LEU A 99 4.58 -3.62 2.66
N ARG A 100 5.84 -3.24 2.78
CA ARG A 100 6.71 -3.07 1.62
C ARG A 100 6.85 -4.37 0.84
N ARG A 101 6.96 -5.48 1.55
CA ARG A 101 7.04 -6.79 0.91
C ARG A 101 5.77 -7.13 0.15
N TYR A 102 4.60 -6.83 0.71
CA TYR A 102 3.33 -7.05 0.02
C TYR A 102 3.20 -6.19 -1.23
N VAL A 103 3.69 -4.95 -1.19
CA VAL A 103 3.68 -4.09 -2.38
C VAL A 103 4.54 -4.69 -3.48
N VAL A 104 5.71 -5.23 -3.13
CA VAL A 104 6.58 -5.93 -4.09
C VAL A 104 5.85 -7.14 -4.67
N GLU A 105 5.14 -7.90 -3.83
CA GLU A 105 4.38 -9.06 -4.30
C GLU A 105 3.33 -8.67 -5.33
N ILE A 106 2.57 -7.61 -5.05
CA ILE A 106 1.51 -7.16 -5.97
C ILE A 106 2.08 -6.71 -7.31
N ALA A 107 3.26 -6.08 -7.27
CA ALA A 107 3.90 -5.55 -8.47
C ALA A 107 4.65 -6.60 -9.27
N SER A 108 5.06 -7.70 -8.63
CA SER A 108 5.92 -8.71 -9.26
C SER A 108 5.25 -10.06 -9.50
N MET A 109 3.94 -10.13 -9.39
CA MET A 109 3.21 -11.37 -9.71
C MET A 109 3.27 -11.66 -11.21
N LEU A 110 3.80 -12.78 -11.55
CA LEU A 110 3.94 -13.21 -12.94
C LEU A 110 3.15 -14.48 -13.21
#